data_b6a5612213eec989f5d3ed4c8a22dca5
#
_entry.id   b6a5612213eec989f5d3ed4c8a22dca5
#
_cell.length_a   1.000
_cell.length_b   1.000
_cell.length_c   1.000
_cell.angle_alpha   90.00
_cell.angle_beta   90.00
_cell.angle_gamma   90.00
#
_symmetry.space_group_name_H-M   'P 1'
#
loop_
_entity.id
_entity.type
_entity.pdbx_description
1 polymer ?
#
loop_
_entity_poly.entity_id
_entity_poly.type
_entity_poly.pdbx_seq_one_letter_code
_entity_poly.pdbx_strand_id
1 'polypeptide(L)'
;KTQNGNAIYLTQSGDGIDLDIVQDGDNNLIIGSDLTNTGSIQGDNNEITLTQKNNGNVLGIDVNGNTNNVDVWQDTEQNAIVNITGNSNTLDLEQLHLNNNGSHYSKVTVNGNSNSLTIDQKETGDKILFLDVDSSNNVQVDQKGTGDHYLNIILTDSHTVDVTQDGTGDHDAHINLSGNNTSITLTQDSATDQNYYLEQNCSSASCSAT
;
A
#
# COMPACT_ATOMS: atom_id res chain seq x y z
N LYS A 1 3.44 -34.73 -10.46
CA LYS A 1 2.80 -33.70 -9.62
C LYS A 1 3.45 -32.39 -9.99
N THR A 2 2.87 -31.67 -10.92
CA THR A 2 3.29 -30.31 -11.26
C THR A 2 3.03 -29.43 -10.06
N GLN A 3 4.06 -28.95 -9.41
CA GLN A 3 3.95 -27.76 -8.58
C GLN A 3 3.71 -26.59 -9.53
N ASN A 4 2.49 -26.13 -9.56
CA ASN A 4 2.17 -24.89 -10.26
C ASN A 4 2.41 -23.73 -9.28
N GLY A 5 3.66 -23.54 -8.88
CA GLY A 5 4.04 -22.41 -8.07
C GLY A 5 4.62 -21.33 -8.98
N ASN A 6 3.93 -20.21 -9.12
CA ASN A 6 4.58 -19.03 -9.67
C ASN A 6 5.65 -18.59 -8.67
N ALA A 7 6.74 -18.05 -9.14
CA ALA A 7 7.75 -17.40 -8.31
C ALA A 7 8.59 -16.49 -9.20
N ILE A 8 8.81 -15.29 -8.74
CA ILE A 8 9.69 -14.33 -9.42
C ILE A 8 10.59 -13.72 -8.36
N TYR A 9 11.85 -14.01 -8.41
CA TYR A 9 12.87 -13.39 -7.57
C TYR A 9 13.61 -12.40 -8.45
N LEU A 10 13.33 -11.11 -8.31
CA LEU A 10 13.85 -10.10 -9.22
C LEU A 10 14.91 -9.24 -8.56
N THR A 11 16.03 -9.07 -9.22
CA THR A 11 17.00 -8.01 -8.91
C THR A 11 17.37 -7.34 -10.22
N GLN A 12 17.11 -6.05 -10.32
CA GLN A 12 17.51 -5.21 -11.45
C GLN A 12 18.27 -3.98 -10.97
N SER A 13 19.19 -3.51 -11.78
CA SER A 13 19.97 -2.29 -11.53
C SER A 13 20.20 -1.54 -12.83
N GLY A 14 19.89 -0.25 -12.85
CA GLY A 14 20.04 0.59 -14.05
C GLY A 14 19.35 1.93 -13.90
N ASP A 15 19.49 2.80 -14.90
CA ASP A 15 19.03 4.20 -14.84
C ASP A 15 17.59 4.40 -15.33
N GLY A 16 16.99 3.49 -15.98
CA GLY A 16 15.60 3.56 -16.42
C GLY A 16 15.08 2.16 -16.67
N ILE A 17 14.24 1.68 -15.80
CA ILE A 17 13.72 0.33 -15.86
C ILE A 17 12.24 0.40 -16.19
N ASP A 18 11.85 -0.24 -17.25
CA ASP A 18 10.46 -0.52 -17.59
C ASP A 18 10.24 -2.02 -17.37
N LEU A 19 9.38 -2.35 -16.41
CA LEU A 19 9.15 -3.70 -15.94
C LEU A 19 7.67 -4.00 -15.89
N ASP A 20 7.24 -4.93 -16.72
CA ASP A 20 5.87 -5.45 -16.71
C ASP A 20 5.89 -6.94 -16.33
N ILE A 21 5.24 -7.30 -15.24
CA ILE A 21 5.14 -8.67 -14.74
C ILE A 21 3.70 -9.06 -14.52
N VAL A 22 3.28 -10.12 -15.12
CA VAL A 22 1.97 -10.73 -14.92
C VAL A 22 2.14 -12.18 -14.49
N GLN A 23 1.50 -12.56 -13.38
CA GLN A 23 1.38 -13.96 -12.95
C GLN A 23 -0.08 -14.37 -12.98
N ASP A 24 -0.60 -15.16 -13.71
CA ASP A 24 -2.02 -15.48 -13.86
C ASP A 24 -2.33 -16.87 -13.25
N GLY A 25 -2.83 -16.92 -12.07
CA GLY A 25 -3.30 -18.14 -11.42
C GLY A 25 -2.26 -19.01 -10.70
N ASP A 26 -2.68 -19.75 -9.73
CA ASP A 26 -1.98 -20.63 -8.79
C ASP A 26 -1.21 -19.88 -7.67
N ASN A 27 -0.11 -20.36 -7.18
CA ASN A 27 0.52 -19.84 -5.96
C ASN A 27 1.47 -18.67 -6.27
N ASN A 28 0.98 -17.59 -6.81
CA ASN A 28 1.77 -16.41 -7.17
C ASN A 28 2.77 -16.05 -6.07
N LEU A 29 3.85 -15.40 -6.39
CA LEU A 29 4.83 -14.96 -5.40
C LEU A 29 5.86 -14.09 -6.11
N ILE A 30 6.01 -12.83 -5.76
CA ILE A 30 7.14 -12.02 -6.19
C ILE A 30 7.97 -11.78 -4.99
N ILE A 31 8.90 -12.24 -4.49
CA ILE A 31 9.48 -12.05 -3.16
C ILE A 31 10.67 -11.12 -3.18
N GLY A 32 10.50 -9.96 -2.59
CA GLY A 32 11.53 -9.09 -2.07
C GLY A 32 11.22 -8.69 -0.64
N SER A 33 11.87 -7.67 -0.15
CA SER A 33 11.54 -7.01 1.11
C SER A 33 11.38 -7.92 2.33
N ASP A 34 12.44 -8.58 2.73
CA ASP A 34 12.57 -9.35 3.98
C ASP A 34 11.77 -10.65 4.10
N LEU A 35 11.07 -11.05 3.07
CA LEU A 35 10.53 -12.40 3.04
C LEU A 35 11.54 -13.44 2.55
N THR A 36 12.83 -13.11 2.70
CA THR A 36 14.03 -13.96 2.54
C THR A 36 14.64 -14.12 1.15
N ASN A 37 14.13 -13.46 0.14
CA ASN A 37 14.77 -13.40 -1.17
C ASN A 37 14.64 -11.99 -1.74
N THR A 38 15.69 -11.42 -2.20
CA THR A 38 15.80 -10.01 -2.57
C THR A 38 15.21 -9.71 -3.95
N GLY A 39 13.94 -9.31 -4.00
CA GLY A 39 13.42 -8.58 -5.14
C GLY A 39 13.72 -7.09 -4.96
N SER A 40 14.76 -6.58 -5.57
CA SER A 40 15.15 -5.18 -5.49
C SER A 40 15.30 -4.59 -6.87
N ILE A 41 14.73 -3.40 -7.07
CA ILE A 41 14.88 -2.61 -8.29
C ILE A 41 15.62 -1.34 -7.93
N GLN A 42 16.70 -1.07 -8.62
CA GLN A 42 17.55 0.09 -8.38
C GLN A 42 17.73 0.89 -9.66
N GLY A 43 17.51 2.18 -9.61
CA GLY A 43 17.68 3.06 -10.74
C GLY A 43 17.00 4.41 -10.53
N ASP A 44 17.14 5.31 -11.47
CA ASP A 44 16.71 6.69 -11.29
C ASP A 44 15.26 6.96 -11.72
N ASN A 45 14.79 6.32 -12.78
CA ASN A 45 13.43 6.50 -13.27
C ASN A 45 12.87 5.14 -13.66
N ASN A 46 12.08 4.56 -12.78
CA ASN A 46 11.54 3.22 -13.00
C ASN A 46 10.02 3.28 -13.19
N GLU A 47 9.55 2.55 -14.17
CA GLU A 47 8.15 2.21 -14.36
C GLU A 47 7.98 0.71 -14.11
N ILE A 48 7.12 0.36 -13.17
CA ILE A 48 6.99 -1.00 -12.66
C ILE A 48 5.51 -1.34 -12.57
N THR A 49 5.09 -2.30 -13.36
CA THR A 49 3.72 -2.83 -13.34
C THR A 49 3.76 -4.28 -12.90
N LEU A 50 3.07 -4.59 -11.80
CA LEU A 50 3.03 -5.91 -11.20
C LEU A 50 1.58 -6.35 -11.05
N THR A 51 1.19 -7.34 -11.82
CA THR A 51 -0.15 -7.92 -11.75
C THR A 51 -0.03 -9.36 -11.28
N GLN A 52 -0.73 -9.72 -10.24
CA GLN A 52 -0.98 -11.11 -9.88
C GLN A 52 -2.48 -11.32 -10.00
N LYS A 53 -2.96 -12.44 -10.36
CA LYS A 53 -4.38 -12.73 -10.41
C LYS A 53 -4.72 -13.82 -9.42
N ASN A 54 -5.63 -14.70 -9.72
CA ASN A 54 -6.20 -15.61 -8.74
C ASN A 54 -5.16 -16.53 -8.09
N ASN A 55 -5.43 -16.91 -6.90
CA ASN A 55 -4.75 -17.80 -5.96
C ASN A 55 -3.83 -17.07 -4.96
N GLY A 56 -2.80 -17.69 -4.49
CA GLY A 56 -2.12 -17.29 -3.28
C GLY A 56 -1.11 -16.15 -3.43
N ASN A 57 -1.55 -14.98 -3.89
CA ASN A 57 -0.65 -13.85 -4.10
C ASN A 57 0.24 -13.59 -2.87
N VAL A 58 1.43 -13.25 -3.09
CA VAL A 58 2.34 -12.61 -2.12
C VAL A 58 3.25 -11.71 -2.93
N LEU A 59 3.37 -10.48 -2.57
CA LEU A 59 4.28 -9.53 -3.18
C LEU A 59 5.20 -8.96 -2.11
N GLY A 60 6.47 -8.96 -2.35
CA GLY A 60 7.44 -8.14 -1.66
C GLY A 60 8.29 -7.44 -2.70
N ILE A 61 8.42 -6.12 -2.61
CA ILE A 61 9.25 -5.36 -3.53
C ILE A 61 9.96 -4.21 -2.84
N ASP A 62 11.23 -4.02 -3.17
CA ASP A 62 12.05 -2.89 -2.79
C ASP A 62 12.41 -2.09 -4.05
N VAL A 63 12.02 -0.83 -4.08
CA VAL A 63 12.32 0.07 -5.19
C VAL A 63 13.17 1.23 -4.68
N ASN A 64 14.36 1.36 -5.23
CA ASN A 64 15.30 2.42 -4.86
C ASN A 64 15.63 3.27 -6.09
N GLY A 65 15.37 4.55 -6.02
CA GLY A 65 15.64 5.47 -7.12
C GLY A 65 15.04 6.85 -6.87
N ASN A 66 15.17 7.73 -7.83
CA ASN A 66 14.77 9.12 -7.66
C ASN A 66 13.33 9.40 -8.08
N THR A 67 12.85 8.73 -9.12
CA THR A 67 11.47 8.91 -9.60
C THR A 67 10.92 7.56 -10.03
N ASN A 68 10.02 7.03 -9.26
CA ASN A 68 9.49 5.70 -9.53
C ASN A 68 7.96 5.76 -9.68
N ASN A 69 7.47 5.05 -10.65
CA ASN A 69 6.07 4.75 -10.81
C ASN A 69 5.85 3.26 -10.59
N VAL A 70 5.09 2.92 -9.57
CA VAL A 70 4.85 1.53 -9.16
C VAL A 70 3.36 1.27 -9.16
N ASP A 71 2.92 0.38 -10.00
CA ASP A 71 1.55 -0.10 -10.10
C ASP A 71 1.50 -1.57 -9.69
N VAL A 72 0.74 -1.89 -8.67
CA VAL A 72 0.58 -3.23 -8.12
C VAL A 72 -0.90 -3.60 -8.07
N TRP A 73 -1.27 -4.64 -8.78
CA TRP A 73 -2.61 -5.18 -8.75
C TRP A 73 -2.62 -6.65 -8.31
N GLN A 74 -3.41 -6.99 -7.32
CA GLN A 74 -3.53 -8.33 -6.77
C GLN A 74 -5.01 -8.76 -6.64
N ASP A 75 -5.29 -10.01 -6.87
CA ASP A 75 -6.62 -10.61 -6.70
C ASP A 75 -6.50 -11.99 -6.03
N THR A 76 -7.30 -12.24 -5.05
CA THR A 76 -7.52 -13.43 -4.23
C THR A 76 -6.76 -13.42 -2.87
N GLU A 77 -5.86 -14.31 -2.55
CA GLU A 77 -5.26 -14.40 -1.20
C GLU A 77 -4.03 -13.48 -1.07
N GLN A 78 -4.27 -12.18 -0.85
CA GLN A 78 -3.31 -11.12 -1.06
C GLN A 78 -2.43 -10.81 0.15
N ASN A 79 -1.19 -10.53 -0.11
CA ASN A 79 -0.25 -9.86 0.77
C ASN A 79 0.58 -8.90 -0.07
N ALA A 80 0.82 -7.69 0.38
CA ALA A 80 1.73 -6.76 -0.25
C ALA A 80 2.68 -6.15 0.78
N ILE A 81 3.98 -6.23 0.52
CA ILE A 81 5.00 -5.49 1.26
C ILE A 81 5.78 -4.66 0.25
N VAL A 82 5.60 -3.35 0.30
CA VAL A 82 6.19 -2.41 -0.66
C VAL A 82 7.07 -1.43 0.06
N ASN A 83 8.35 -1.39 -0.27
CA ASN A 83 9.28 -0.38 0.21
C ASN A 83 9.76 0.46 -0.98
N ILE A 84 9.58 1.74 -0.91
CA ILE A 84 10.04 2.68 -1.93
C ILE A 84 10.96 3.70 -1.29
N THR A 85 12.12 3.90 -1.89
CA THR A 85 13.07 4.93 -1.47
C THR A 85 13.44 5.80 -2.68
N GLY A 86 13.26 7.09 -2.57
CA GLY A 86 13.57 8.01 -3.66
C GLY A 86 12.90 9.37 -3.47
N ASN A 87 13.01 10.23 -4.46
CA ASN A 87 12.60 11.62 -4.27
C ASN A 87 11.19 11.95 -4.74
N SER A 88 10.68 11.29 -5.76
CA SER A 88 9.31 11.55 -6.24
C SER A 88 8.72 10.25 -6.75
N ASN A 89 7.88 9.67 -5.95
CA ASN A 89 7.35 8.34 -6.25
C ASN A 89 5.83 8.38 -6.38
N THR A 90 5.33 7.56 -7.26
CA THR A 90 3.91 7.25 -7.37
C THR A 90 3.73 5.77 -7.07
N LEU A 91 2.82 5.47 -6.17
CA LEU A 91 2.38 4.10 -5.90
C LEU A 91 0.87 4.02 -6.13
N ASP A 92 0.46 3.09 -6.95
CA ASP A 92 -0.91 2.62 -7.04
C ASP A 92 -0.94 1.14 -6.62
N LEU A 93 -1.60 0.85 -5.51
CA LEU A 93 -1.72 -0.50 -4.98
C LEU A 93 -3.20 -0.87 -4.87
N GLU A 94 -3.64 -1.78 -5.71
CA GLU A 94 -5.00 -2.30 -5.68
C GLU A 94 -5.03 -3.77 -5.27
N GLN A 95 -5.78 -4.07 -4.22
CA GLN A 95 -6.05 -5.44 -3.77
C GLN A 95 -7.54 -5.72 -3.85
N LEU A 96 -7.91 -6.71 -4.63
CA LEU A 96 -9.29 -7.15 -4.83
C LEU A 96 -9.49 -8.58 -4.33
N HIS A 97 -10.61 -8.86 -3.69
CA HIS A 97 -10.97 -10.22 -3.30
C HIS A 97 -12.42 -10.53 -3.67
N LEU A 98 -12.60 -11.29 -4.72
CA LEU A 98 -13.92 -11.58 -5.29
C LEU A 98 -14.62 -12.81 -4.67
N ASN A 99 -13.94 -13.59 -3.85
CA ASN A 99 -14.46 -14.84 -3.30
C ASN A 99 -14.22 -14.97 -1.79
N ASN A 100 -15.27 -14.93 -1.03
CA ASN A 100 -15.38 -15.07 0.44
C ASN A 100 -14.22 -15.77 1.17
N ASN A 101 -13.59 -15.08 2.12
CA ASN A 101 -12.67 -15.46 3.21
C ASN A 101 -11.20 -15.09 3.07
N GLY A 102 -10.79 -14.27 2.13
CA GLY A 102 -9.44 -13.70 2.14
C GLY A 102 -9.34 -12.45 3.01
N SER A 103 -8.15 -12.11 3.43
CA SER A 103 -7.86 -10.82 4.01
C SER A 103 -6.84 -10.06 3.15
N HIS A 104 -7.12 -8.79 2.94
CA HIS A 104 -6.20 -7.89 2.30
C HIS A 104 -5.18 -7.42 3.34
N TYR A 105 -3.93 -7.69 3.10
CA TYR A 105 -2.87 -7.20 3.96
C TYR A 105 -1.88 -6.38 3.13
N SER A 106 -1.61 -5.16 3.58
CA SER A 106 -0.57 -4.34 2.99
C SER A 106 0.30 -3.70 4.05
N LYS A 107 1.59 -3.72 3.80
CA LYS A 107 2.57 -2.92 4.52
C LYS A 107 3.35 -2.10 3.50
N VAL A 108 3.21 -0.79 3.56
CA VAL A 108 3.84 0.14 2.63
C VAL A 108 4.73 1.10 3.40
N THR A 109 5.98 1.18 2.99
CA THR A 109 6.95 2.14 3.54
C THR A 109 7.50 2.98 2.39
N VAL A 110 7.38 4.28 2.49
CA VAL A 110 7.88 5.21 1.46
C VAL A 110 8.75 6.27 2.11
N ASN A 111 10.02 6.28 1.71
CA ASN A 111 10.99 7.29 2.12
C ASN A 111 11.37 8.15 0.92
N GLY A 112 10.99 9.41 0.93
CA GLY A 112 11.31 10.31 -0.18
C GLY A 112 10.54 11.61 -0.12
N ASN A 113 10.85 12.50 -1.01
CA ASN A 113 10.24 13.83 -1.05
C ASN A 113 9.15 13.87 -2.13
N SER A 114 7.96 14.27 -1.81
CA SER A 114 6.87 14.46 -2.76
C SER A 114 6.35 13.15 -3.39
N ASN A 115 5.66 12.38 -2.62
CA ASN A 115 5.08 11.13 -3.08
C ASN A 115 3.55 11.23 -3.28
N SER A 116 3.03 10.44 -4.19
CA SER A 116 1.60 10.24 -4.40
C SER A 116 1.27 8.76 -4.23
N LEU A 117 0.39 8.46 -3.30
CA LEU A 117 0.04 7.10 -2.96
C LEU A 117 -1.46 6.91 -3.04
N THR A 118 -1.87 5.91 -3.80
CA THR A 118 -3.24 5.41 -3.84
C THR A 118 -3.21 3.96 -3.39
N ILE A 119 -3.99 3.62 -2.38
CA ILE A 119 -4.07 2.27 -1.85
C ILE A 119 -5.53 1.88 -1.73
N ASP A 120 -5.92 0.90 -2.51
CA ASP A 120 -7.26 0.38 -2.60
C ASP A 120 -7.33 -1.07 -2.12
N GLN A 121 -8.09 -1.32 -1.05
CA GLN A 121 -8.44 -2.67 -0.60
C GLN A 121 -9.96 -2.82 -0.70
N LYS A 122 -10.43 -3.63 -1.61
CA LYS A 122 -11.85 -3.66 -1.98
C LYS A 122 -12.46 -5.05 -1.92
N GLU A 123 -13.77 -5.10 -1.94
CA GLU A 123 -14.61 -6.30 -1.99
C GLU A 123 -14.71 -7.02 -0.64
N THR A 124 -14.63 -8.35 -0.62
CA THR A 124 -14.88 -9.15 0.57
C THR A 124 -13.61 -9.44 1.37
N GLY A 125 -13.76 -9.63 2.68
CA GLY A 125 -12.67 -9.98 3.59
C GLY A 125 -12.11 -8.80 4.38
N ASP A 126 -11.38 -9.10 5.43
CA ASP A 126 -10.81 -8.09 6.30
C ASP A 126 -9.71 -7.30 5.59
N LYS A 127 -9.64 -6.02 5.86
CA LYS A 127 -8.66 -5.10 5.26
C LYS A 127 -7.70 -4.60 6.33
N ILE A 128 -6.42 -4.84 6.11
CA ILE A 128 -5.36 -4.45 7.04
C ILE A 128 -4.31 -3.67 6.27
N LEU A 129 -4.09 -2.43 6.66
CA LEU A 129 -3.06 -1.59 6.09
C LEU A 129 -2.16 -0.99 7.17
N PHE A 130 -0.86 -1.14 6.98
CA PHE A 130 0.19 -0.41 7.69
C PHE A 130 0.90 0.49 6.69
N LEU A 131 0.84 1.79 6.91
CA LEU A 131 1.44 2.78 6.04
C LEU A 131 2.39 3.68 6.82
N ASP A 132 3.64 3.72 6.42
CA ASP A 132 4.68 4.59 6.98
C ASP A 132 5.29 5.42 5.85
N VAL A 133 5.08 6.73 5.90
CA VAL A 133 5.51 7.62 4.82
C VAL A 133 6.22 8.84 5.37
N ASP A 134 7.42 9.05 4.89
CA ASP A 134 8.25 10.20 5.25
C ASP A 134 8.22 11.28 4.15
N SER A 135 8.28 12.55 4.55
CA SER A 135 8.27 13.73 3.68
C SER A 135 6.91 14.14 3.09
N SER A 136 6.88 15.13 2.20
CA SER A 136 5.63 15.74 1.70
C SER A 136 4.85 14.83 0.77
N ASN A 137 3.66 14.42 1.17
CA ASN A 137 2.94 13.38 0.46
C ASN A 137 1.45 13.70 0.26
N ASN A 138 0.91 13.15 -0.80
CA ASN A 138 -0.52 13.00 -1.02
C ASN A 138 -0.88 11.52 -0.89
N VAL A 139 -1.75 11.20 0.04
CA VAL A 139 -2.12 9.82 0.37
C VAL A 139 -3.62 9.65 0.28
N GLN A 140 -4.05 8.73 -0.53
CA GLN A 140 -5.45 8.27 -0.59
C GLN A 140 -5.50 6.80 -0.21
N VAL A 141 -6.39 6.46 0.71
CA VAL A 141 -6.64 5.08 1.14
C VAL A 141 -8.13 4.79 1.10
N ASP A 142 -8.50 3.78 0.36
CA ASP A 142 -9.85 3.27 0.29
C ASP A 142 -9.89 1.80 0.76
N GLN A 143 -10.51 1.56 1.92
CA GLN A 143 -10.86 0.22 2.38
C GLN A 143 -12.38 0.06 2.26
N LYS A 144 -12.86 -0.70 1.31
CA LYS A 144 -14.28 -0.79 0.97
C LYS A 144 -14.78 -2.22 0.83
N GLY A 145 -16.02 -2.44 1.22
CA GLY A 145 -16.71 -3.72 1.07
C GLY A 145 -17.03 -4.40 2.41
N THR A 146 -16.97 -5.71 2.48
CA THR A 146 -17.31 -6.46 3.68
C THR A 146 -16.08 -6.93 4.45
N GLY A 147 -16.20 -7.11 5.76
CA GLY A 147 -15.12 -7.49 6.67
C GLY A 147 -14.63 -6.32 7.51
N ASP A 148 -13.80 -6.61 8.49
CA ASP A 148 -13.26 -5.58 9.38
C ASP A 148 -12.17 -4.78 8.69
N HIS A 149 -12.15 -3.47 8.92
CA HIS A 149 -11.19 -2.57 8.33
C HIS A 149 -10.24 -2.03 9.40
N TYR A 150 -8.97 -2.35 9.28
CA TYR A 150 -7.92 -1.85 10.15
C TYR A 150 -6.91 -1.02 9.37
N LEU A 151 -6.63 0.17 9.87
CA LEU A 151 -5.68 1.09 9.29
C LEU A 151 -4.72 1.62 10.35
N ASN A 152 -3.43 1.58 10.05
CA ASN A 152 -2.41 2.26 10.83
C ASN A 152 -1.53 3.10 9.90
N ILE A 153 -1.62 4.42 10.06
CA ILE A 153 -0.86 5.39 9.27
C ILE A 153 0.10 6.15 10.18
N ILE A 154 1.36 6.21 9.77
CA ILE A 154 2.39 7.07 10.36
C ILE A 154 2.94 7.98 9.27
N LEU A 155 2.79 9.27 9.42
CA LEU A 155 3.28 10.26 8.46
C LEU A 155 4.14 11.31 9.14
N THR A 156 5.26 11.65 8.51
CA THR A 156 6.15 12.73 8.94
C THR A 156 6.28 13.80 7.88
N ASP A 157 6.26 15.07 8.26
CA ASP A 157 6.26 16.28 7.43
C ASP A 157 4.89 16.75 6.90
N SER A 158 4.81 17.32 5.71
CA SER A 158 3.59 17.95 5.20
C SER A 158 2.76 17.00 4.35
N HIS A 159 1.53 16.74 4.74
CA HIS A 159 0.71 15.73 4.09
C HIS A 159 -0.71 16.22 3.77
N THR A 160 -1.26 15.66 2.70
CA THR A 160 -2.70 15.61 2.48
C THR A 160 -3.11 14.14 2.49
N VAL A 161 -4.05 13.81 3.34
CA VAL A 161 -4.48 12.43 3.57
C VAL A 161 -5.99 12.35 3.44
N ASP A 162 -6.45 11.45 2.60
CA ASP A 162 -7.86 11.11 2.44
C ASP A 162 -8.05 9.62 2.68
N VAL A 163 -8.82 9.27 3.69
CA VAL A 163 -9.09 7.89 4.10
C VAL A 163 -10.57 7.62 4.08
N THR A 164 -10.95 6.56 3.40
CA THR A 164 -12.30 6.02 3.43
C THR A 164 -12.27 4.57 3.93
N GLN A 165 -13.03 4.29 4.98
CA GLN A 165 -13.38 2.94 5.40
C GLN A 165 -14.90 2.81 5.25
N ASP A 166 -15.37 2.04 4.28
CA ASP A 166 -16.79 1.97 3.91
C ASP A 166 -17.22 0.52 3.69
N GLY A 167 -18.33 0.15 4.30
CA GLY A 167 -18.91 -1.17 4.13
C GLY A 167 -19.49 -1.76 5.40
N THR A 168 -19.37 -3.06 5.54
CA THR A 168 -19.87 -3.79 6.72
C THR A 168 -18.71 -4.43 7.48
N GLY A 169 -18.71 -4.30 8.79
CA GLY A 169 -17.64 -4.75 9.68
C GLY A 169 -17.23 -3.64 10.63
N ASP A 170 -16.33 -3.94 11.54
CA ASP A 170 -15.79 -2.94 12.45
C ASP A 170 -14.70 -2.12 11.75
N HIS A 171 -14.73 -0.82 11.92
CA HIS A 171 -13.74 0.08 11.32
C HIS A 171 -12.84 0.65 12.42
N ASP A 172 -11.55 0.47 12.28
CA ASP A 172 -10.54 0.95 13.21
C ASP A 172 -9.41 1.69 12.46
N ALA A 173 -9.21 2.95 12.78
CA ALA A 173 -8.19 3.79 12.17
C ALA A 173 -7.27 4.40 13.23
N HIS A 174 -6.00 4.08 13.16
CA HIS A 174 -4.94 4.68 13.95
C HIS A 174 -4.09 5.56 13.05
N ILE A 175 -4.08 6.85 13.31
CA ILE A 175 -3.40 7.83 12.47
C ILE A 175 -2.48 8.69 13.33
N ASN A 176 -1.20 8.64 13.05
CA ASN A 176 -0.18 9.46 13.70
C ASN A 176 0.48 10.38 12.68
N LEU A 177 0.28 11.67 12.87
CA LEU A 177 0.79 12.71 11.99
C LEU A 177 1.76 13.60 12.75
N SER A 178 2.97 13.73 12.23
CA SER A 178 3.95 14.68 12.75
C SER A 178 4.46 15.57 11.64
N GLY A 179 4.50 16.88 11.86
CA GLY A 179 5.01 17.81 10.86
C GLY A 179 4.19 19.10 10.74
N ASN A 180 4.36 19.78 9.62
CA ASN A 180 3.73 21.06 9.36
C ASN A 180 2.76 20.94 8.18
N ASN A 181 1.67 21.71 8.21
CA ASN A 181 0.70 21.75 7.10
C ASN A 181 0.07 20.40 6.73
N THR A 182 -0.32 19.65 7.71
CA THR A 182 -1.00 18.37 7.51
C THR A 182 -2.51 18.59 7.42
N SER A 183 -3.14 17.99 6.42
CA SER A 183 -4.59 17.93 6.26
C SER A 183 -5.02 16.47 6.17
N ILE A 184 -5.97 16.09 6.99
CA ILE A 184 -6.56 14.75 6.97
C ILE A 184 -8.07 14.82 6.86
N THR A 185 -8.62 14.00 5.99
CA THR A 185 -10.04 13.66 5.95
C THR A 185 -10.18 12.17 6.23
N LEU A 186 -10.96 11.81 7.22
CA LEU A 186 -11.29 10.42 7.54
C LEU A 186 -12.80 10.23 7.45
N THR A 187 -13.22 9.33 6.60
CA THR A 187 -14.60 8.88 6.48
C THR A 187 -14.71 7.43 6.91
N GLN A 188 -15.51 7.16 7.93
CA GLN A 188 -15.89 5.80 8.32
C GLN A 188 -17.41 5.68 8.20
N ASP A 189 -17.88 4.82 7.33
CA ASP A 189 -19.31 4.59 7.08
C ASP A 189 -19.65 3.11 7.22
N SER A 190 -20.17 2.75 8.38
CA SER A 190 -20.58 1.39 8.70
C SER A 190 -21.77 1.40 9.66
N ALA A 191 -22.53 0.31 9.65
CA ALA A 191 -23.59 0.06 10.63
C ALA A 191 -23.09 -0.55 11.96
N THR A 192 -21.81 -0.90 12.02
CA THR A 192 -21.14 -1.51 13.18
C THR A 192 -20.20 -0.54 13.89
N ASP A 193 -19.35 -1.03 14.77
CA ASP A 193 -18.47 -0.18 15.58
C ASP A 193 -17.45 0.55 14.72
N GLN A 194 -17.27 1.81 15.00
CA GLN A 194 -16.30 2.69 14.36
C GLN A 194 -15.41 3.30 15.42
N ASN A 195 -14.12 3.08 15.29
CA ASN A 195 -13.12 3.63 16.19
C ASN A 195 -12.09 4.40 15.39
N TYR A 196 -11.65 5.54 15.90
CA TYR A 196 -10.47 6.18 15.39
C TYR A 196 -9.61 6.75 16.51
N TYR A 197 -8.34 6.72 16.31
CA TYR A 197 -7.35 7.38 17.13
C TYR A 197 -6.49 8.27 16.25
N LEU A 198 -6.52 9.58 16.51
CA LEU A 198 -5.71 10.55 15.80
C LEU A 198 -4.72 11.20 16.78
N GLU A 199 -3.44 11.02 16.52
CA GLU A 199 -2.38 11.79 17.15
C GLU A 199 -1.79 12.76 16.13
N GLN A 200 -1.89 14.05 16.41
CA GLN A 200 -1.42 15.08 15.52
C GLN A 200 -0.42 15.99 16.23
N ASN A 201 0.82 15.95 15.81
CA ASN A 201 1.93 16.66 16.43
C ASN A 201 2.46 17.74 15.46
N CYS A 202 1.87 18.92 15.52
CA CYS A 202 2.19 20.01 14.61
C CYS A 202 3.06 21.06 15.28
N SER A 203 4.20 21.36 14.69
CA SER A 203 5.13 22.36 15.21
C SER A 203 4.84 23.79 14.70
N SER A 204 3.90 23.97 13.79
CA SER A 204 3.43 25.26 13.27
C SER A 204 1.96 25.26 12.85
N ALA A 205 1.43 26.43 12.56
CA ALA A 205 0.03 26.82 12.70
C ALA A 205 -1.01 26.24 11.73
N SER A 206 -0.80 25.20 10.97
CA SER A 206 -1.87 24.71 10.09
C SER A 206 -1.91 23.19 9.95
N CYS A 207 -2.60 22.58 10.90
CA CYS A 207 -3.03 21.19 10.78
C CYS A 207 -4.55 21.14 10.92
N SER A 208 -5.20 20.38 10.07
CA SER A 208 -6.64 20.19 10.09
C SER A 208 -7.00 18.72 10.04
N ALA A 209 -8.01 18.31 10.79
CA ALA A 209 -8.62 17.00 10.71
C ALA A 209 -10.13 17.18 10.57
N THR A 210 -10.75 16.42 9.68
CA THR A 210 -12.19 16.45 9.41
C THR A 210 -12.72 15.03 9.33
#